data_5cf45bb7a8b22d761c386b832eff2943
#
_entry.id   5cf45bb7a8b22d761c386b832eff2943
#
_cell.length_a   1.000
_cell.length_b   1.000
_cell.length_c   1.000
_cell.angle_alpha   90.00
_cell.angle_beta   90.00
_cell.angle_gamma   90.00
#
_symmetry.space_group_name_H-M   'P 1'
#
loop_
_entity.id
_entity.type
_entity.pdbx_description
1 polymer ?
#
loop_
_entity_poly.entity_id
_entity_poly.type
_entity_poly.pdbx_seq_one_letter_code
_entity_poly.pdbx_strand_id
1 'polypeptide(L)'
;MPCIARARAIAAAGFNVYFVHYLDRTGEMRASLASMFRNFPAWINVVADALTFVEDRPEAHRDRIAIVGISLGAALGLAVASSDRRVRALVHYSGPVPHGAIAKDALLPPLLVLHGAADRIVPVANAHAVEALAREQGVLVEAVIYPGQGHGFHGAAAEDAMQRTLAFLKHQLTREETGRAPTG
;
A
#
# COMPACT_ATOMS: atom_id res chain seq x y z
N MET A 1 6.41 3.36 -14.70
CA MET A 1 7.60 2.71 -14.08
C MET A 1 7.21 1.31 -13.63
N PRO A 2 7.94 0.24 -14.00
CA PRO A 2 7.70 -1.13 -13.55
C PRO A 2 7.85 -1.28 -12.02
N CYS A 3 7.16 -2.26 -11.41
CA CYS A 3 7.19 -2.46 -9.94
C CYS A 3 8.60 -2.61 -9.37
N ILE A 4 9.46 -3.41 -10.03
CA ILE A 4 10.86 -3.60 -9.61
C ILE A 4 11.66 -2.29 -9.64
N ALA A 5 11.44 -1.41 -10.63
CA ALA A 5 12.13 -0.12 -10.70
C ALA A 5 11.70 0.81 -9.55
N ARG A 6 10.43 0.78 -9.14
CA ARG A 6 9.96 1.49 -7.93
C ARG A 6 10.61 0.93 -6.67
N ALA A 7 10.63 -0.38 -6.52
CA ALA A 7 11.29 -1.02 -5.37
C ALA A 7 12.76 -0.62 -5.26
N ARG A 8 13.50 -0.62 -6.38
CA ARG A 8 14.90 -0.16 -6.43
C ARG A 8 15.05 1.32 -6.06
N ALA A 9 14.13 2.19 -6.51
CA ALA A 9 14.17 3.62 -6.17
C ALA A 9 13.91 3.85 -4.67
N ILE A 10 13.00 3.09 -4.06
CA ILE A 10 12.73 3.13 -2.63
C ILE A 10 13.95 2.61 -1.85
N ALA A 11 14.56 1.51 -2.29
CA ALA A 11 15.77 0.98 -1.66
C ALA A 11 16.95 1.98 -1.76
N ALA A 12 17.13 2.65 -2.89
CA ALA A 12 18.16 3.69 -3.06
C ALA A 12 17.95 4.91 -2.15
N ALA A 13 16.73 5.12 -1.67
CA ALA A 13 16.39 6.16 -0.69
C ALA A 13 16.64 5.74 0.78
N GLY A 14 17.23 4.55 1.02
CA GLY A 14 17.64 4.09 2.34
C GLY A 14 16.64 3.17 3.05
N PHE A 15 15.64 2.65 2.35
CA PHE A 15 14.70 1.69 2.92
C PHE A 15 15.11 0.25 2.60
N ASN A 16 14.91 -0.68 3.55
CA ASN A 16 14.91 -2.10 3.25
C ASN A 16 13.61 -2.46 2.53
N VAL A 17 13.71 -3.05 1.34
CA VAL A 17 12.54 -3.33 0.48
C VAL A 17 12.42 -4.82 0.22
N TYR A 18 11.28 -5.39 0.58
CA TYR A 18 10.91 -6.78 0.33
C TYR A 18 9.82 -6.84 -0.74
N PHE A 19 10.11 -7.52 -1.83
CA PHE A 19 9.16 -7.67 -2.94
C PHE A 19 8.37 -8.97 -2.78
N VAL A 20 7.08 -8.85 -2.46
CA VAL A 20 6.22 -10.00 -2.13
C VAL A 20 5.64 -10.62 -3.40
N HIS A 21 5.95 -11.90 -3.66
CA HIS A 21 5.43 -12.70 -4.77
C HIS A 21 4.17 -13.47 -4.36
N TYR A 22 3.09 -12.77 -4.05
CA TYR A 22 1.87 -13.38 -3.51
C TYR A 22 1.17 -14.36 -4.49
N LEU A 23 1.36 -14.23 -5.80
CA LEU A 23 0.81 -15.14 -6.81
C LEU A 23 1.43 -16.55 -6.76
N ASP A 24 2.68 -16.66 -6.28
CA ASP A 24 3.39 -17.94 -6.21
C ASP A 24 2.66 -18.94 -5.30
N ARG A 25 1.93 -18.45 -4.29
CA ARG A 25 1.13 -19.29 -3.37
C ARG A 25 0.10 -20.13 -4.09
N THR A 26 -0.39 -19.66 -5.24
CA THR A 26 -1.42 -20.31 -6.03
C THR A 26 -0.91 -20.78 -7.40
N GLY A 27 0.39 -20.68 -7.65
CA GLY A 27 1.04 -21.08 -8.90
C GLY A 27 0.63 -20.22 -10.10
N GLU A 28 0.15 -19.00 -9.87
CA GLU A 28 -0.31 -18.12 -10.94
C GLU A 28 0.78 -17.16 -11.38
N MET A 29 0.98 -17.04 -12.69
CA MET A 29 1.86 -16.03 -13.27
C MET A 29 1.16 -14.68 -13.45
N ARG A 30 -0.17 -14.70 -13.56
CA ARG A 30 -1.02 -13.50 -13.71
C ARG A 30 -2.36 -13.75 -13.06
N ALA A 31 -2.89 -12.76 -12.35
CA ALA A 31 -4.23 -12.82 -11.80
C ALA A 31 -5.26 -12.59 -12.91
N SER A 32 -6.23 -13.49 -13.02
CA SER A 32 -7.48 -13.28 -13.76
C SER A 32 -8.57 -12.78 -12.81
N LEU A 33 -9.66 -12.25 -13.35
CA LEU A 33 -10.79 -11.83 -12.50
C LEU A 33 -11.32 -12.99 -11.65
N ALA A 34 -11.44 -14.19 -12.25
CA ALA A 34 -11.89 -15.39 -11.55
C ALA A 34 -10.91 -15.83 -10.44
N SER A 35 -9.59 -15.76 -10.70
CA SER A 35 -8.60 -16.10 -9.70
C SER A 35 -8.51 -15.06 -8.59
N MET A 36 -8.73 -13.78 -8.88
CA MET A 36 -8.84 -12.74 -7.85
C MET A 36 -9.96 -13.07 -6.85
N PHE A 37 -11.16 -13.39 -7.29
CA PHE A 37 -12.25 -13.75 -6.39
C PHE A 37 -11.95 -15.00 -5.56
N ARG A 38 -11.34 -16.01 -6.17
CA ARG A 38 -11.07 -17.30 -5.52
C ARG A 38 -9.89 -17.23 -4.54
N ASN A 39 -8.81 -16.56 -4.93
CA ASN A 39 -7.52 -16.65 -4.26
C ASN A 39 -7.17 -15.42 -3.43
N PHE A 40 -7.98 -14.37 -3.45
CA PHE A 40 -7.72 -13.13 -2.74
C PHE A 40 -7.43 -13.35 -1.24
N PRO A 41 -8.22 -14.20 -0.50
CA PRO A 41 -7.92 -14.49 0.90
C PRO A 41 -6.55 -15.19 1.10
N ALA A 42 -6.17 -16.10 0.20
CA ALA A 42 -4.87 -16.76 0.28
C ALA A 42 -3.72 -15.77 0.05
N TRP A 43 -3.89 -14.81 -0.86
CA TRP A 43 -2.89 -13.78 -1.12
C TRP A 43 -2.80 -12.74 0.00
N ILE A 44 -3.91 -12.42 0.69
CA ILE A 44 -3.87 -11.62 1.92
C ILE A 44 -2.96 -12.28 2.96
N ASN A 45 -3.12 -13.61 3.16
CA ASN A 45 -2.29 -14.35 4.11
C ASN A 45 -0.81 -14.29 3.75
N VAL A 46 -0.46 -14.37 2.45
CA VAL A 46 0.96 -14.21 2.01
C VAL A 46 1.52 -12.84 2.37
N VAL A 47 0.73 -11.77 2.22
CA VAL A 47 1.18 -10.43 2.60
C VAL A 47 1.33 -10.31 4.12
N ALA A 48 0.43 -10.92 4.91
CA ALA A 48 0.53 -10.96 6.36
C ALA A 48 1.75 -11.80 6.83
N ASP A 49 2.01 -12.94 6.20
CA ASP A 49 3.20 -13.77 6.44
C ASP A 49 4.49 -13.01 6.11
N ALA A 50 4.48 -12.22 5.03
CA ALA A 50 5.61 -11.36 4.68
C ALA A 50 5.88 -10.29 5.74
N LEU A 51 4.86 -9.73 6.39
CA LEU A 51 5.05 -8.81 7.52
C LEU A 51 5.74 -9.51 8.69
N THR A 52 5.33 -10.74 9.01
CA THR A 52 5.97 -11.54 10.06
C THR A 52 7.43 -11.84 9.70
N PHE A 53 7.68 -12.23 8.46
CA PHE A 53 9.04 -12.45 7.97
C PHE A 53 9.91 -11.20 8.11
N VAL A 54 9.39 -10.03 7.75
CA VAL A 54 10.12 -8.75 7.84
C VAL A 54 10.36 -8.38 9.30
N GLU A 55 9.37 -8.54 10.17
CA GLU A 55 9.48 -8.20 11.61
C GLU A 55 10.60 -8.99 12.31
N ASP A 56 10.89 -10.21 11.84
CA ASP A 56 11.93 -11.08 12.39
C ASP A 56 13.34 -10.77 11.83
N ARG A 57 13.48 -9.80 10.94
CA ARG A 57 14.80 -9.42 10.40
C ARG A 57 15.53 -8.49 11.35
N PRO A 58 16.84 -8.72 11.59
CA PRO A 58 17.64 -7.89 12.49
C PRO A 58 17.78 -6.44 12.02
N GLU A 59 17.66 -6.21 10.70
CA GLU A 59 17.69 -4.89 10.11
C GLU A 59 16.33 -4.17 10.08
N ALA A 60 15.24 -4.84 10.48
CA ALA A 60 13.90 -4.27 10.49
C ALA A 60 13.58 -3.56 11.82
N HIS A 61 12.91 -2.43 11.72
CA HIS A 61 12.28 -1.78 12.86
C HIS A 61 10.79 -2.14 12.88
N ARG A 62 10.34 -2.85 13.90
CA ARG A 62 8.97 -3.39 14.02
C ARG A 62 7.86 -2.34 13.94
N ASP A 63 8.16 -1.13 14.36
CA ASP A 63 7.28 0.04 14.35
C ASP A 63 7.45 0.95 13.12
N ARG A 64 8.24 0.52 12.12
CA ARG A 64 8.55 1.28 10.89
C ARG A 64 8.31 0.46 9.62
N ILE A 65 7.25 -0.32 9.58
CA ILE A 65 6.88 -1.15 8.44
C ILE A 65 5.77 -0.45 7.63
N ALA A 66 5.97 -0.35 6.33
CA ALA A 66 4.96 0.18 5.40
C ALA A 66 4.70 -0.79 4.24
N ILE A 67 3.53 -0.68 3.66
CA ILE A 67 3.18 -1.38 2.42
C ILE A 67 3.12 -0.37 1.28
N VAL A 68 3.74 -0.70 0.15
CA VAL A 68 3.55 0.00 -1.13
C VAL A 68 2.88 -0.97 -2.09
N GLY A 69 1.59 -0.79 -2.31
CA GLY A 69 0.77 -1.64 -3.17
C GLY A 69 0.46 -0.98 -4.52
N ILE A 70 0.43 -1.78 -5.57
CA ILE A 70 0.10 -1.33 -6.94
C ILE A 70 -1.01 -2.24 -7.48
N SER A 71 -2.11 -1.65 -7.97
CA SER A 71 -3.23 -2.38 -8.56
C SER A 71 -3.77 -3.43 -7.58
N LEU A 72 -3.78 -4.71 -7.93
CA LEU A 72 -4.14 -5.81 -7.03
C LEU A 72 -3.32 -5.80 -5.73
N GLY A 73 -2.03 -5.50 -5.80
CA GLY A 73 -1.18 -5.37 -4.61
C GLY A 73 -1.60 -4.23 -3.69
N ALA A 74 -2.21 -3.16 -4.22
CA ALA A 74 -2.78 -2.08 -3.40
C ALA A 74 -4.04 -2.54 -2.67
N ALA A 75 -4.91 -3.32 -3.32
CA ALA A 75 -6.07 -3.92 -2.67
C ALA A 75 -5.68 -4.89 -1.55
N LEU A 76 -4.67 -5.75 -1.80
CA LEU A 76 -4.13 -6.66 -0.78
C LEU A 76 -3.53 -5.87 0.39
N GLY A 77 -2.74 -4.83 0.08
CA GLY A 77 -2.14 -3.96 1.09
C GLY A 77 -3.19 -3.25 1.94
N LEU A 78 -4.27 -2.76 1.34
CA LEU A 78 -5.37 -2.12 2.05
C LEU A 78 -6.12 -3.12 2.96
N ALA A 79 -6.38 -4.34 2.46
CA ALA A 79 -7.02 -5.38 3.24
C ALA A 79 -6.17 -5.77 4.47
N VAL A 80 -4.87 -6.00 4.30
CA VAL A 80 -3.96 -6.32 5.40
C VAL A 80 -3.83 -5.14 6.37
N ALA A 81 -3.60 -3.93 5.86
CA ALA A 81 -3.45 -2.73 6.69
C ALA A 81 -4.72 -2.40 7.51
N SER A 82 -5.88 -2.87 7.08
CA SER A 82 -7.15 -2.68 7.80
C SER A 82 -7.25 -3.51 9.09
N SER A 83 -6.44 -4.55 9.25
CA SER A 83 -6.50 -5.48 10.38
C SER A 83 -5.15 -5.72 11.07
N ASP A 84 -4.03 -5.31 10.45
CA ASP A 84 -2.68 -5.54 10.97
C ASP A 84 -2.01 -4.22 11.38
N ARG A 85 -1.88 -3.99 12.67
CA ARG A 85 -1.31 -2.75 13.24
C ARG A 85 0.20 -2.59 13.07
N ARG A 86 0.89 -3.63 12.57
CA ARG A 86 2.31 -3.54 12.19
C ARG A 86 2.51 -2.62 10.98
N VAL A 87 1.48 -2.46 10.14
CA VAL A 87 1.52 -1.54 9.00
C VAL A 87 1.35 -0.11 9.49
N ARG A 88 2.42 0.67 9.43
CA ARG A 88 2.47 2.06 9.92
C ARG A 88 2.16 3.09 8.85
N ALA A 89 2.20 2.70 7.58
CA ALA A 89 1.84 3.53 6.44
C ALA A 89 1.47 2.67 5.23
N LEU A 90 0.55 3.14 4.41
CA LEU A 90 0.16 2.48 3.16
C LEU A 90 0.24 3.46 2.00
N VAL A 91 0.98 3.08 0.95
CA VAL A 91 0.94 3.76 -0.35
C VAL A 91 0.12 2.91 -1.31
N HIS A 92 -0.97 3.48 -1.82
CA HIS A 92 -1.97 2.81 -2.63
C HIS A 92 -1.97 3.37 -4.06
N TYR A 93 -1.35 2.64 -5.00
CA TYR A 93 -1.28 3.01 -6.42
C TYR A 93 -2.37 2.31 -7.24
N SER A 94 -3.28 3.07 -7.84
CA SER A 94 -4.25 2.58 -8.84
C SER A 94 -4.95 1.28 -8.44
N GLY A 95 -5.26 1.10 -7.17
CA GLY A 95 -5.85 -0.12 -6.64
C GLY A 95 -7.38 -0.05 -6.53
N PRO A 96 -8.07 -1.20 -6.65
CA PRO A 96 -9.49 -1.28 -6.30
C PRO A 96 -9.69 -1.34 -4.78
N VAL A 97 -10.89 -0.95 -4.34
CA VAL A 97 -11.34 -1.21 -2.97
C VAL A 97 -11.65 -2.71 -2.82
N PRO A 98 -11.03 -3.42 -1.86
CA PRO A 98 -11.32 -4.83 -1.64
C PRO A 98 -12.60 -5.01 -0.83
N HIS A 99 -13.76 -4.82 -1.46
CA HIS A 99 -15.06 -4.97 -0.81
C HIS A 99 -15.19 -6.32 -0.09
N GLY A 100 -15.62 -6.28 1.18
CA GLY A 100 -15.78 -7.48 2.02
C GLY A 100 -14.48 -7.99 2.67
N ALA A 101 -13.31 -7.43 2.34
CA ALA A 101 -12.03 -7.78 2.95
C ALA A 101 -11.49 -6.68 3.89
N ILE A 102 -12.21 -5.58 4.05
CA ILE A 102 -11.91 -4.54 5.03
C ILE A 102 -12.78 -4.79 6.26
N ALA A 103 -12.17 -4.88 7.44
CA ALA A 103 -12.88 -5.07 8.69
C ALA A 103 -13.81 -3.88 8.97
N LYS A 104 -14.98 -4.12 9.59
CA LYS A 104 -15.93 -3.04 9.91
C LYS A 104 -15.40 -2.05 10.93
N ASP A 105 -14.55 -2.51 11.81
CA ASP A 105 -13.83 -1.77 12.86
C ASP A 105 -12.36 -1.51 12.48
N ALA A 106 -12.07 -1.51 11.19
CA ALA A 106 -10.73 -1.27 10.67
C ALA A 106 -10.15 0.03 11.21
N LEU A 107 -8.89 -0.02 11.62
CA LEU A 107 -8.10 1.17 11.89
C LEU A 107 -6.98 1.24 10.86
N LEU A 108 -7.23 2.00 9.82
CA LEU A 108 -6.25 2.20 8.76
C LEU A 108 -5.04 3.00 9.27
N PRO A 109 -3.83 2.71 8.80
CA PRO A 109 -2.70 3.60 9.00
C PRO A 109 -2.82 4.84 8.11
N PRO A 110 -1.96 5.87 8.26
CA PRO A 110 -1.82 6.94 7.28
C PRO A 110 -1.69 6.41 5.86
N LEU A 111 -2.40 7.05 4.91
CA LEU A 111 -2.46 6.63 3.51
C LEU A 111 -1.97 7.70 2.55
N LEU A 112 -1.25 7.26 1.51
CA LEU A 112 -1.02 8.01 0.28
C LEU A 112 -1.72 7.28 -0.87
N VAL A 113 -2.72 7.91 -1.48
CA VAL A 113 -3.49 7.35 -2.60
C VAL A 113 -3.07 8.06 -3.88
N LEU A 114 -2.58 7.30 -4.86
CA LEU A 114 -2.09 7.81 -6.14
C LEU A 114 -2.83 7.12 -7.28
N HIS A 115 -3.57 7.88 -8.11
CA HIS A 115 -4.43 7.30 -9.14
C HIS A 115 -4.48 8.15 -10.41
N GLY A 116 -4.60 7.49 -11.56
CA GLY A 116 -4.78 8.17 -12.84
C GLY A 116 -6.26 8.50 -13.11
N ALA A 117 -6.57 9.75 -13.48
CA ALA A 117 -7.94 10.14 -13.77
C ALA A 117 -8.56 9.41 -14.98
N ALA A 118 -7.71 8.95 -15.90
CA ALA A 118 -8.12 8.22 -17.11
C ALA A 118 -7.89 6.70 -17.00
N ASP A 119 -7.80 6.16 -15.78
CA ASP A 119 -7.64 4.73 -15.54
C ASP A 119 -8.89 3.95 -15.98
N ARG A 120 -8.70 3.11 -17.00
CA ARG A 120 -9.77 2.26 -17.59
C ARG A 120 -9.77 0.84 -17.05
N ILE A 121 -8.78 0.47 -16.22
CA ILE A 121 -8.67 -0.85 -15.59
C ILE A 121 -9.28 -0.81 -14.21
N VAL A 122 -8.87 0.15 -13.39
CA VAL A 122 -9.45 0.44 -12.09
C VAL A 122 -9.97 1.88 -12.11
N PRO A 123 -11.30 2.08 -12.18
CA PRO A 123 -11.89 3.42 -12.23
C PRO A 123 -11.45 4.30 -11.06
N VAL A 124 -11.19 5.59 -11.33
CA VAL A 124 -10.75 6.57 -10.32
C VAL A 124 -11.68 6.69 -9.11
N ALA A 125 -12.94 6.32 -9.25
CA ALA A 125 -13.89 6.22 -8.15
C ALA A 125 -13.40 5.36 -6.98
N ASN A 126 -12.52 4.36 -7.25
CA ASN A 126 -11.90 3.56 -6.19
C ASN A 126 -10.96 4.40 -5.34
N ALA A 127 -10.18 5.32 -5.92
CA ALA A 127 -9.32 6.22 -5.16
C ALA A 127 -10.14 7.14 -4.23
N HIS A 128 -11.23 7.70 -4.74
CA HIS A 128 -12.14 8.51 -3.92
C HIS A 128 -12.81 7.70 -2.82
N ALA A 129 -13.15 6.43 -3.07
CA ALA A 129 -13.71 5.55 -2.05
C ALA A 129 -12.70 5.20 -0.95
N VAL A 130 -11.43 4.95 -1.31
CA VAL A 130 -10.34 4.73 -0.32
C VAL A 130 -10.11 6.00 0.50
N GLU A 131 -10.09 7.16 -0.15
CA GLU A 131 -9.94 8.45 0.53
C GLU A 131 -11.10 8.72 1.50
N ALA A 132 -12.34 8.48 1.07
CA ALA A 132 -13.52 8.63 1.91
C ALA A 132 -13.46 7.71 3.13
N LEU A 133 -13.15 6.43 2.93
CA LEU A 133 -12.99 5.45 4.00
C LEU A 133 -11.97 5.89 5.06
N ALA A 134 -10.81 6.40 4.63
CA ALA A 134 -9.78 6.89 5.55
C ALA A 134 -10.24 8.14 6.32
N ARG A 135 -10.91 9.07 5.65
CA ARG A 135 -11.45 10.29 6.28
C ARG A 135 -12.56 9.99 7.30
N GLU A 136 -13.44 9.04 6.99
CA GLU A 136 -14.49 8.60 7.92
C GLU A 136 -13.91 8.02 9.21
N GLN A 137 -12.73 7.43 9.15
CA GLN A 137 -11.99 6.92 10.32
C GLN A 137 -11.10 7.97 10.99
N GLY A 138 -11.09 9.22 10.52
CA GLY A 138 -10.20 10.27 11.03
C GLY A 138 -8.71 10.02 10.74
N VAL A 139 -8.39 9.19 9.74
CA VAL A 139 -7.02 8.83 9.39
C VAL A 139 -6.41 9.84 8.43
N LEU A 140 -5.14 10.15 8.62
CA LEU A 140 -4.38 11.00 7.69
C LEU A 140 -4.36 10.36 6.30
N VAL A 141 -4.90 11.05 5.32
CA VAL A 141 -4.88 10.62 3.92
C VAL A 141 -4.50 11.77 3.00
N GLU A 142 -3.55 11.50 2.11
CA GLU A 142 -3.23 12.34 0.95
C GLU A 142 -3.67 11.59 -0.30
N ALA A 143 -4.54 12.18 -1.11
CA ALA A 143 -4.98 11.61 -2.39
C ALA A 143 -4.57 12.51 -3.55
N VAL A 144 -3.87 11.95 -4.52
CA VAL A 144 -3.41 12.66 -5.72
C VAL A 144 -3.94 11.96 -6.96
N ILE A 145 -4.79 12.67 -7.68
CA ILE A 145 -5.37 12.19 -8.94
C ILE A 145 -4.65 12.86 -10.09
N TYR A 146 -4.00 12.07 -10.95
CA TYR A 146 -3.20 12.56 -12.07
C TYR A 146 -4.04 12.71 -13.34
N PRO A 147 -4.29 13.96 -13.80
CA PRO A 147 -5.03 14.21 -15.05
C PRO A 147 -4.36 13.51 -16.24
N GLY A 148 -5.15 12.89 -17.12
CA GLY A 148 -4.68 12.23 -18.34
C GLY A 148 -3.88 10.95 -18.13
N GLN A 149 -3.53 10.56 -16.89
CA GLN A 149 -2.85 9.30 -16.63
C GLN A 149 -3.83 8.13 -16.53
N GLY A 150 -3.43 6.98 -17.07
CA GLY A 150 -4.17 5.71 -16.96
C GLY A 150 -3.75 4.88 -15.76
N HIS A 151 -3.83 3.54 -15.90
CA HIS A 151 -3.47 2.59 -14.85
C HIS A 151 -1.98 2.61 -14.48
N GLY A 152 -1.12 3.06 -15.37
CA GLY A 152 0.30 3.34 -15.14
C GLY A 152 0.60 4.81 -15.36
N PHE A 153 1.50 5.38 -14.57
CA PHE A 153 1.92 6.77 -14.70
C PHE A 153 3.17 6.89 -15.54
N HIS A 154 3.25 7.95 -16.36
CA HIS A 154 4.36 8.21 -17.27
C HIS A 154 4.86 9.66 -17.14
N GLY A 155 6.11 9.91 -17.56
CA GLY A 155 6.72 11.24 -17.54
C GLY A 155 6.69 11.88 -16.16
N ALA A 156 6.44 13.18 -16.10
CA ALA A 156 6.44 13.97 -14.88
C ALA A 156 5.48 13.45 -13.80
N ALA A 157 4.34 12.85 -14.19
CA ALA A 157 3.42 12.25 -13.21
C ALA A 157 4.02 11.03 -12.51
N ALA A 158 4.81 10.22 -13.22
CA ALA A 158 5.50 9.07 -12.61
C ALA A 158 6.62 9.52 -11.67
N GLU A 159 7.30 10.60 -11.99
CA GLU A 159 8.35 11.21 -11.16
C GLU A 159 7.75 11.83 -9.91
N ASP A 160 6.71 12.65 -10.03
CA ASP A 160 5.99 13.24 -8.89
C ASP A 160 5.42 12.17 -7.96
N ALA A 161 4.78 11.12 -8.50
CA ALA A 161 4.26 10.03 -7.71
C ALA A 161 5.36 9.31 -6.90
N MET A 162 6.55 9.15 -7.47
CA MET A 162 7.68 8.57 -6.75
C MET A 162 8.21 9.51 -5.67
N GLN A 163 8.35 10.79 -5.97
CA GLN A 163 8.80 11.79 -4.98
C GLN A 163 7.83 11.86 -3.79
N ARG A 164 6.51 11.89 -4.03
CA ARG A 164 5.50 11.82 -2.98
C ARG A 164 5.59 10.54 -2.16
N THR A 165 5.78 9.40 -2.82
CA THR A 165 5.97 8.13 -2.13
C THR A 165 7.15 8.17 -1.18
N LEU A 166 8.31 8.65 -1.64
CA LEU A 166 9.52 8.73 -0.81
C LEU A 166 9.35 9.72 0.35
N ALA A 167 8.78 10.89 0.09
CA ALA A 167 8.50 11.90 1.12
C ALA A 167 7.52 11.36 2.17
N PHE A 168 6.44 10.71 1.74
CA PHE A 168 5.44 10.11 2.62
C PHE A 168 6.03 9.00 3.49
N LEU A 169 6.74 8.04 2.88
CA LEU A 169 7.40 6.96 3.63
C LEU A 169 8.40 7.50 4.65
N LYS A 170 9.25 8.45 4.23
CA LYS A 170 10.19 9.09 5.13
C LYS A 170 9.49 9.76 6.29
N HIS A 171 8.44 10.54 6.03
CA HIS A 171 7.68 11.23 7.06
C HIS A 171 7.02 10.26 8.05
N GLN A 172 6.36 9.21 7.54
CA GLN A 172 5.60 8.28 8.38
C GLN A 172 6.48 7.29 9.17
N LEU A 173 7.63 6.90 8.60
CA LEU A 173 8.49 5.88 9.20
C LEU A 173 9.65 6.45 10.04
N THR A 174 9.90 7.79 9.98
CA THR A 174 10.94 8.44 10.81
C THR A 174 10.36 9.25 11.98
N ARG A 175 9.03 9.37 12.09
CA ARG A 175 8.42 10.03 13.26
C ARG A 175 8.74 9.21 14.51
N GLU A 176 9.55 9.78 15.40
CA GLU A 176 9.62 9.32 16.78
C GLU A 176 8.23 9.49 17.42
N GLU A 177 7.79 8.52 18.20
CA GLU A 177 6.60 8.68 19.04
C GLU A 177 6.85 9.83 20.05
N THR A 178 6.61 11.05 19.62
CA THR A 178 6.47 12.17 20.55
C THR A 178 5.14 11.98 21.29
N GLY A 179 5.16 11.22 22.41
CA GLY A 179 3.97 11.13 23.23
C GLY A 179 3.75 9.88 24.07
N ARG A 180 4.77 9.12 24.42
CA ARG A 180 4.62 8.22 25.56
C ARG A 180 5.21 8.91 26.79
N ALA A 181 4.35 9.61 27.55
CA ALA A 181 4.72 10.07 28.90
C ALA A 181 5.21 8.86 29.71
N PRO A 182 6.32 8.97 30.46
CA PRO A 182 6.74 7.91 31.33
C PRO A 182 5.66 7.72 32.41
N THR A 183 5.06 6.54 32.42
CA THR A 183 4.25 6.11 33.57
C THR A 183 5.21 5.92 34.72
N GLY A 184 5.20 6.88 35.68
CA GLY A 184 5.82 6.77 36.97
C GLY A 184 5.18 5.70 37.85
#